data_5c57b4723aff19a8dbe05a95b1c97d1c
#
_entry.id   5c57b4723aff19a8dbe05a95b1c97d1c
#
_cell.length_a   1.000
_cell.length_b   1.000
_cell.length_c   1.000
_cell.angle_alpha   90.00
_cell.angle_beta   90.00
_cell.angle_gamma   90.00
#
_symmetry.space_group_name_H-M   'P 1'
#
loop_
_entity.id
_entity.type
_entity.pdbx_description
1 polymer ?
#
loop_
_entity_poly.entity_id
_entity_poly.type
_entity_poly.pdbx_seq_one_letter_code
_entity_poly.pdbx_strand_id
1 'polypeptide(L)'
;MNGDLWMNIRNDKLKGMSYSDIGRKYNIDRRTAKKYCESDVKPKYTYKRPKHKIMEDYADYVAELLSEAPYSATRIKELIEEHYNIKINYTSVQRYVKGVKSELNKKATVRFETMPGLQGQVDWGFFENYTVITEYGEVKKLYCFLMILGYSRMRYIEFVTDMTTETLIKCHLNAFDYFGGYPNEILYDNMKQVVIKRLLKRSESELNKAFEDFAGFFKFKPILCRPYRGQTKGKVERTVRYVRENFMVGIKYKDLKDLNDKALRWCEKINSKNHSTTNEIPRVRLIEEKLNKVTRKYVIDSDNVRTVQKDCLISFLGNKYSVPSTYIKRNVIAVSMDNLVSIYCDGKCISTHPLCFGRNQMIISKAHYDPLLSHAELSNYNSLIDNDDYSNFRTKINMKRYDDE
;
A
#
# COMPACT_ATOMS: atom_id res chain seq x y z
N MET A 1 49.70 -8.89 -15.57
CA MET A 1 50.72 -9.70 -16.27
C MET A 1 50.30 -11.17 -16.18
N ASN A 2 50.32 -11.88 -17.32
CA ASN A 2 49.92 -13.29 -17.39
C ASN A 2 50.89 -14.18 -16.60
N GLY A 3 50.41 -15.27 -16.01
CA GLY A 3 51.22 -16.21 -15.25
C GLY A 3 52.37 -16.79 -16.06
N ASP A 4 52.10 -17.03 -17.33
CA ASP A 4 53.02 -17.58 -18.29
C ASP A 4 54.23 -16.68 -18.56
N LEU A 5 54.06 -15.35 -18.57
CA LEU A 5 55.16 -14.40 -18.79
C LEU A 5 56.19 -14.42 -17.65
N TRP A 6 55.74 -14.54 -16.39
CA TRP A 6 56.62 -14.63 -15.23
C TRP A 6 57.46 -15.93 -15.25
N MET A 7 56.84 -17.06 -15.58
CA MET A 7 57.52 -18.35 -15.75
C MET A 7 58.56 -18.30 -16.86
N ASN A 8 58.22 -17.71 -18.01
CA ASN A 8 59.14 -17.58 -19.15
C ASN A 8 60.36 -16.70 -18.81
N ILE A 9 60.16 -15.59 -18.07
CA ILE A 9 61.26 -14.73 -17.59
C ILE A 9 62.25 -15.52 -16.68
N ARG A 10 61.70 -16.35 -15.77
CA ARG A 10 62.54 -17.18 -14.89
C ARG A 10 63.27 -18.27 -15.68
N ASN A 11 62.65 -18.93 -16.61
CA ASN A 11 63.25 -19.96 -17.46
C ASN A 11 64.39 -19.40 -18.31
N ASP A 12 64.18 -18.18 -18.87
CA ASP A 12 65.28 -17.55 -19.65
C ASP A 12 66.48 -17.18 -18.76
N LYS A 13 66.28 -16.83 -17.50
CA LYS A 13 67.31 -16.60 -16.53
C LYS A 13 68.04 -17.89 -16.20
N LEU A 14 67.35 -19.02 -16.03
CA LEU A 14 67.92 -20.33 -15.81
C LEU A 14 68.77 -20.79 -17.01
N LYS A 15 68.41 -20.35 -18.24
CA LYS A 15 69.18 -20.59 -19.46
C LYS A 15 70.42 -19.67 -19.62
N GLY A 16 70.71 -18.84 -18.61
CA GLY A 16 71.95 -18.02 -18.59
C GLY A 16 71.74 -16.60 -19.16
N MET A 17 70.54 -16.17 -19.54
CA MET A 17 70.32 -14.81 -20.05
C MET A 17 70.56 -13.74 -18.99
N SER A 18 71.21 -12.63 -19.42
CA SER A 18 71.38 -11.49 -18.51
C SER A 18 70.07 -10.76 -18.21
N TYR A 19 70.00 -10.09 -17.08
CA TYR A 19 68.78 -9.28 -16.73
C TYR A 19 68.52 -8.18 -17.76
N SER A 20 69.54 -7.66 -18.44
CA SER A 20 69.39 -6.65 -19.50
C SER A 20 68.79 -7.24 -20.76
N ASP A 21 69.17 -8.45 -21.14
CA ASP A 21 68.61 -9.12 -22.34
C ASP A 21 67.19 -9.61 -22.11
N ILE A 22 66.93 -10.10 -20.91
CA ILE A 22 65.54 -10.39 -20.48
C ILE A 22 64.70 -9.14 -20.54
N GLY A 23 65.19 -7.99 -20.04
CA GLY A 23 64.50 -6.70 -20.11
C GLY A 23 64.16 -6.31 -21.54
N ARG A 24 65.15 -6.45 -22.48
CA ARG A 24 64.92 -6.16 -23.90
C ARG A 24 63.91 -7.14 -24.55
N LYS A 25 64.04 -8.43 -24.27
CA LYS A 25 63.23 -9.50 -24.84
C LYS A 25 61.70 -9.31 -24.45
N TYR A 26 61.44 -8.93 -23.21
CA TYR A 26 60.08 -8.83 -22.67
C TYR A 26 59.58 -7.38 -22.52
N ASN A 27 60.33 -6.41 -23.05
CA ASN A 27 60.03 -4.99 -22.98
C ASN A 27 59.71 -4.52 -21.54
N ILE A 28 60.56 -4.90 -20.59
CA ILE A 28 60.46 -4.53 -19.17
C ILE A 28 61.81 -3.92 -18.71
N ASP A 29 61.72 -3.05 -17.69
CA ASP A 29 62.95 -2.50 -17.09
C ASP A 29 63.83 -3.59 -16.47
N ARG A 30 65.19 -3.42 -16.55
CA ARG A 30 66.14 -4.34 -15.98
C ARG A 30 65.85 -4.63 -14.50
N ARG A 31 65.49 -3.64 -13.71
CA ARG A 31 65.17 -3.82 -12.27
C ARG A 31 63.96 -4.70 -12.09
N THR A 32 62.95 -4.54 -12.97
CA THR A 32 61.73 -5.37 -13.00
C THR A 32 62.10 -6.81 -13.41
N ALA A 33 62.95 -7.00 -14.43
CA ALA A 33 63.42 -8.31 -14.83
C ALA A 33 64.17 -9.03 -13.67
N LYS A 34 65.10 -8.32 -12.98
CA LYS A 34 65.76 -8.84 -11.79
C LYS A 34 64.78 -9.25 -10.71
N LYS A 35 63.84 -8.39 -10.34
CA LYS A 35 62.81 -8.66 -9.34
C LYS A 35 61.96 -9.90 -9.67
N TYR A 36 61.63 -10.11 -10.94
CA TYR A 36 60.85 -11.28 -11.37
C TYR A 36 61.65 -12.58 -11.37
N CYS A 37 62.92 -12.51 -11.64
CA CYS A 37 63.84 -13.67 -11.60
C CYS A 37 64.16 -14.13 -10.16
N GLU A 38 64.28 -13.16 -9.23
CA GLU A 38 64.71 -13.43 -7.86
C GLU A 38 63.54 -13.70 -6.90
N SER A 39 62.28 -13.46 -7.33
CA SER A 39 61.11 -13.69 -6.48
C SER A 39 60.67 -15.15 -6.55
N ASP A 40 60.53 -15.82 -5.41
CA ASP A 40 60.02 -17.20 -5.31
C ASP A 40 58.49 -17.29 -5.55
N VAL A 41 57.79 -16.21 -5.33
CA VAL A 41 56.36 -16.09 -5.57
C VAL A 41 56.14 -14.99 -6.60
N LYS A 42 55.17 -15.16 -7.51
CA LYS A 42 54.79 -14.17 -8.51
C LYS A 42 54.55 -12.81 -7.85
N PRO A 43 55.30 -11.75 -8.17
CA PRO A 43 55.13 -10.44 -7.57
C PRO A 43 53.76 -9.85 -7.90
N LYS A 44 52.96 -9.58 -6.91
CA LYS A 44 51.72 -8.85 -7.06
C LYS A 44 51.99 -7.36 -7.11
N TYR A 45 51.48 -6.68 -8.14
CA TYR A 45 51.60 -5.24 -8.20
C TYR A 45 50.64 -4.63 -7.16
N THR A 46 51.21 -4.15 -6.06
CA THR A 46 50.45 -3.41 -5.02
C THR A 46 50.54 -1.92 -5.32
N TYR A 47 49.53 -1.39 -5.95
CA TYR A 47 49.37 0.05 -6.07
C TYR A 47 49.10 0.64 -4.68
N LYS A 48 50.10 1.32 -4.10
CA LYS A 48 49.92 2.08 -2.87
C LYS A 48 49.13 3.34 -3.23
N ARG A 49 47.80 3.31 -3.06
CA ARG A 49 46.98 4.52 -3.17
C ARG A 49 47.40 5.50 -2.08
N PRO A 50 47.41 6.82 -2.36
CA PRO A 50 47.59 7.81 -1.31
C PRO A 50 46.56 7.55 -0.19
N LYS A 51 47.00 7.62 1.05
CA LYS A 51 46.21 7.27 2.23
C LYS A 51 45.02 8.23 2.45
N HIS A 52 45.12 9.46 1.95
CA HIS A 52 44.09 10.47 2.10
C HIS A 52 43.11 10.44 0.93
N LYS A 53 41.82 10.24 1.25
CA LYS A 53 40.75 10.32 0.27
C LYS A 53 39.99 11.64 0.55
N ILE A 54 39.94 12.49 -0.45
CA ILE A 54 39.26 13.83 -0.37
C ILE A 54 37.87 13.76 0.29
N MET A 55 37.18 12.65 0.15
CA MET A 55 35.84 12.48 0.75
C MET A 55 35.85 12.19 2.27
N GLU A 56 37.02 11.88 2.84
CA GLU A 56 37.14 11.65 4.29
C GLU A 56 36.96 12.96 5.07
N ASP A 57 37.29 14.11 4.47
CA ASP A 57 37.11 15.45 5.06
C ASP A 57 35.63 15.85 5.16
N TYR A 58 34.77 15.24 4.36
CA TYR A 58 33.32 15.55 4.30
C TYR A 58 32.47 14.41 4.84
N ALA A 59 33.09 13.42 5.49
CA ALA A 59 32.45 12.18 5.93
C ALA A 59 31.27 12.43 6.87
N ASP A 60 31.46 13.29 7.87
CA ASP A 60 30.45 13.60 8.88
C ASP A 60 29.24 14.33 8.25
N TYR A 61 29.49 15.32 7.40
CA TYR A 61 28.45 16.02 6.68
C TYR A 61 27.65 15.11 5.74
N VAL A 62 28.33 14.23 5.02
CA VAL A 62 27.65 13.24 4.16
C VAL A 62 26.85 12.24 4.99
N ALA A 63 27.34 11.85 6.17
CA ALA A 63 26.62 10.95 7.08
C ALA A 63 25.37 11.62 7.63
N GLU A 64 25.44 12.91 8.01
CA GLU A 64 24.32 13.71 8.46
C GLU A 64 23.25 13.80 7.36
N LEU A 65 23.61 14.22 6.15
CA LEU A 65 22.70 14.29 5.01
C LEU A 65 22.02 12.94 4.73
N LEU A 66 22.78 11.85 4.71
CA LEU A 66 22.22 10.50 4.48
C LEU A 66 21.35 9.99 5.63
N SER A 67 21.47 10.56 6.83
CA SER A 67 20.59 10.28 7.96
C SER A 67 19.24 11.03 7.87
N GLU A 68 19.25 12.23 7.28
CA GLU A 68 18.06 13.07 7.10
C GLU A 68 17.17 12.57 5.96
N ALA A 69 17.79 12.29 4.80
CA ALA A 69 17.05 11.85 3.61
C ALA A 69 17.92 10.99 2.65
N PRO A 70 17.31 10.20 1.74
CA PRO A 70 18.04 9.37 0.78
C PRO A 70 18.58 10.18 -0.39
N TYR A 71 19.35 11.22 -0.11
CA TYR A 71 19.93 12.09 -1.14
C TYR A 71 20.67 11.29 -2.24
N SER A 72 20.53 11.77 -3.49
CA SER A 72 21.33 11.27 -4.61
C SER A 72 22.78 11.76 -4.50
N ALA A 73 23.72 11.01 -5.12
CA ALA A 73 25.11 11.43 -5.15
C ALA A 73 25.31 12.79 -5.84
N THR A 74 24.46 13.14 -6.81
CA THR A 74 24.45 14.46 -7.47
C THR A 74 24.07 15.54 -6.48
N ARG A 75 22.99 15.36 -5.71
CA ARG A 75 22.55 16.36 -4.73
C ARG A 75 23.53 16.51 -3.57
N ILE A 76 24.14 15.42 -3.11
CA ILE A 76 25.19 15.46 -2.08
C ILE A 76 26.42 16.25 -2.60
N LYS A 77 26.79 16.06 -3.88
CA LYS A 77 27.85 16.86 -4.49
C LYS A 77 27.54 18.35 -4.46
N GLU A 78 26.33 18.74 -4.91
CA GLU A 78 25.89 20.14 -4.90
C GLU A 78 25.93 20.74 -3.48
N LEU A 79 25.40 20.02 -2.49
CA LEU A 79 25.37 20.47 -1.09
C LEU A 79 26.77 20.64 -0.51
N ILE A 80 27.73 19.73 -0.83
CA ILE A 80 29.12 19.87 -0.42
C ILE A 80 29.74 21.11 -1.07
N GLU A 81 29.53 21.29 -2.38
CA GLU A 81 30.07 22.45 -3.12
C GLU A 81 29.51 23.77 -2.60
N GLU A 82 28.21 23.82 -2.27
CA GLU A 82 27.54 24.98 -1.68
C GLU A 82 28.04 25.26 -0.25
N HIS A 83 28.12 24.23 0.61
CA HIS A 83 28.44 24.40 2.02
C HIS A 83 29.93 24.79 2.26
N TYR A 84 30.83 24.13 1.51
CA TYR A 84 32.28 24.33 1.69
C TYR A 84 32.90 25.28 0.65
N ASN A 85 32.11 25.79 -0.29
CA ASN A 85 32.56 26.67 -1.40
C ASN A 85 33.71 26.07 -2.20
N ILE A 86 33.62 24.79 -2.58
CA ILE A 86 34.65 24.02 -3.28
C ILE A 86 34.05 23.38 -4.55
N LYS A 87 34.94 22.93 -5.45
CA LYS A 87 34.54 22.03 -6.54
C LYS A 87 35.07 20.62 -6.27
N ILE A 88 34.17 19.64 -6.30
CA ILE A 88 34.50 18.22 -6.06
C ILE A 88 34.12 17.34 -7.24
N ASN A 89 34.94 16.32 -7.50
CA ASN A 89 34.68 15.41 -8.61
C ASN A 89 33.49 14.49 -8.29
N TYR A 90 32.49 14.46 -9.18
CA TYR A 90 31.30 13.62 -9.05
C TYR A 90 31.61 12.15 -8.81
N THR A 91 32.59 11.60 -9.54
CA THR A 91 32.97 10.17 -9.40
C THR A 91 33.46 9.82 -7.99
N SER A 92 34.13 10.78 -7.32
CA SER A 92 34.61 10.61 -5.94
C SER A 92 33.43 10.58 -4.97
N VAL A 93 32.48 11.51 -5.10
CA VAL A 93 31.25 11.55 -4.30
C VAL A 93 30.42 10.29 -4.53
N GLN A 94 30.17 9.91 -5.80
CA GLN A 94 29.38 8.74 -6.15
C GLN A 94 29.97 7.46 -5.55
N ARG A 95 31.28 7.28 -5.65
CA ARG A 95 31.96 6.08 -5.11
C ARG A 95 31.87 6.04 -3.58
N TYR A 96 32.05 7.17 -2.93
CA TYR A 96 31.97 7.29 -1.48
C TYR A 96 30.55 7.01 -0.99
N VAL A 97 29.55 7.70 -1.54
CA VAL A 97 28.12 7.52 -1.20
C VAL A 97 27.67 6.07 -1.44
N LYS A 98 28.11 5.46 -2.55
CA LYS A 98 27.82 4.04 -2.82
C LYS A 98 28.45 3.12 -1.76
N GLY A 99 29.65 3.42 -1.30
CA GLY A 99 30.33 2.70 -0.21
C GLY A 99 29.56 2.83 1.11
N VAL A 100 29.23 4.05 1.52
CA VAL A 100 28.48 4.33 2.75
C VAL A 100 27.09 3.69 2.71
N LYS A 101 26.33 3.83 1.61
CA LYS A 101 25.04 3.17 1.43
C LYS A 101 25.17 1.64 1.46
N SER A 102 26.24 1.08 0.91
CA SER A 102 26.50 -0.37 0.97
C SER A 102 26.80 -0.84 2.40
N GLU A 103 27.52 -0.05 3.19
CA GLU A 103 27.82 -0.37 4.60
C GLU A 103 26.57 -0.20 5.49
N LEU A 104 25.77 0.83 5.26
CA LEU A 104 24.48 1.02 5.92
C LEU A 104 23.51 -0.14 5.59
N ASN A 105 23.56 -0.64 4.35
CA ASN A 105 22.76 -1.80 3.93
C ASN A 105 23.33 -3.15 4.44
N LYS A 106 24.61 -3.21 4.79
CA LYS A 106 25.26 -4.41 5.38
C LYS A 106 25.03 -4.54 6.88
N LYS A 107 24.48 -3.51 7.56
CA LYS A 107 23.99 -3.70 8.92
C LYS A 107 22.96 -4.81 8.88
N ALA A 108 23.31 -5.94 9.47
CA ALA A 108 22.50 -7.15 9.49
C ALA A 108 21.06 -6.80 9.78
N THR A 109 20.17 -7.10 8.83
CA THR A 109 18.73 -6.95 9.03
C THR A 109 18.34 -8.06 9.98
N VAL A 110 18.23 -7.76 11.28
CA VAL A 110 17.65 -8.69 12.22
C VAL A 110 16.21 -8.91 11.75
N ARG A 111 15.93 -10.10 11.23
CA ARG A 111 14.59 -10.49 10.87
C ARG A 111 13.77 -10.55 12.15
N PHE A 112 12.94 -9.56 12.37
CA PHE A 112 12.05 -9.54 13.50
C PHE A 112 10.91 -10.51 13.21
N GLU A 113 10.91 -11.64 13.90
CA GLU A 113 9.74 -12.51 13.95
C GLU A 113 8.74 -11.87 14.91
N THR A 114 7.51 -11.68 14.45
CA THR A 114 6.42 -11.17 15.28
C THR A 114 5.85 -12.30 16.12
N MET A 115 5.49 -12.02 17.37
CA MET A 115 4.80 -12.99 18.22
C MET A 115 3.42 -13.32 17.65
N PRO A 116 2.89 -14.51 17.95
CA PRO A 116 1.54 -14.90 17.57
C PRO A 116 0.50 -13.85 17.99
N GLY A 117 -0.43 -13.51 17.10
CA GLY A 117 -1.52 -12.57 17.34
C GLY A 117 -1.11 -11.11 17.50
N LEU A 118 0.18 -10.80 17.44
CA LEU A 118 0.64 -9.45 17.70
C LEU A 118 0.36 -8.51 16.53
N GLN A 119 0.79 -8.85 15.33
CA GLN A 119 0.80 -7.87 14.24
C GLN A 119 0.31 -8.42 12.90
N GLY A 120 -0.56 -7.66 12.24
CA GLY A 120 -0.86 -7.75 10.82
C GLY A 120 -0.19 -6.62 10.04
N GLN A 121 -0.02 -6.80 8.74
CA GLN A 121 0.48 -5.77 7.82
C GLN A 121 -0.49 -5.62 6.66
N VAL A 122 -0.83 -4.38 6.31
CA VAL A 122 -1.77 -4.04 5.24
C VAL A 122 -1.08 -3.19 4.18
N ASP A 123 -1.40 -3.46 2.92
CA ASP A 123 -0.95 -2.67 1.77
C ASP A 123 -2.00 -2.62 0.67
N TRP A 124 -1.84 -1.62 -0.21
CA TRP A 124 -2.55 -1.51 -1.46
C TRP A 124 -1.66 -1.91 -2.64
N GLY A 125 -2.16 -2.80 -3.48
CA GLY A 125 -1.58 -3.09 -4.79
C GLY A 125 -2.30 -2.31 -5.88
N PHE A 126 -1.54 -1.64 -6.76
CA PHE A 126 -2.08 -0.92 -7.92
C PHE A 126 -1.96 -1.81 -9.15
N PHE A 127 -3.08 -2.05 -9.84
CA PHE A 127 -3.16 -2.91 -11.03
C PHE A 127 -3.68 -2.12 -12.23
N GLU A 128 -2.95 -1.08 -12.63
CA GLU A 128 -3.37 -0.09 -13.65
C GLU A 128 -3.68 -0.68 -15.02
N ASN A 129 -3.06 -1.81 -15.37
CA ASN A 129 -3.26 -2.51 -16.64
C ASN A 129 -4.47 -3.46 -16.63
N TYR A 130 -5.20 -3.52 -15.51
CA TYR A 130 -6.35 -4.40 -15.35
C TYR A 130 -7.58 -3.56 -15.01
N THR A 131 -8.68 -3.90 -15.67
CA THR A 131 -9.94 -3.19 -15.49
C THR A 131 -11.08 -4.17 -15.33
N VAL A 132 -12.16 -3.73 -14.73
CA VAL A 132 -13.42 -4.44 -14.65
C VAL A 132 -14.52 -3.56 -15.20
N ILE A 133 -15.44 -4.18 -15.92
CA ILE A 133 -16.67 -3.51 -16.37
C ILE A 133 -17.71 -3.72 -15.27
N THR A 134 -18.26 -2.64 -14.75
CA THR A 134 -19.35 -2.68 -13.78
C THR A 134 -20.65 -3.11 -14.46
N GLU A 135 -21.66 -3.50 -13.68
CA GLU A 135 -23.01 -3.82 -14.18
C GLU A 135 -23.63 -2.69 -15.01
N TYR A 136 -23.13 -1.46 -14.85
CA TYR A 136 -23.57 -0.26 -15.58
C TYR A 136 -22.72 0.04 -16.82
N GLY A 137 -21.80 -0.84 -17.21
CA GLY A 137 -20.90 -0.64 -18.36
C GLY A 137 -19.73 0.32 -18.10
N GLU A 138 -19.54 0.81 -16.86
CA GLU A 138 -18.40 1.65 -16.53
C GLU A 138 -17.12 0.81 -16.40
N VAL A 139 -16.05 1.27 -17.05
CA VAL A 139 -14.72 0.66 -16.92
C VAL A 139 -14.03 1.24 -15.71
N LYS A 140 -13.74 0.41 -14.70
CA LYS A 140 -13.04 0.82 -13.49
C LYS A 140 -11.69 0.14 -13.36
N LYS A 141 -10.71 0.88 -12.84
CA LYS A 141 -9.38 0.36 -12.48
C LYS A 141 -9.49 -0.57 -11.27
N LEU A 142 -8.56 -1.51 -11.21
CA LEU A 142 -8.49 -2.45 -10.09
C LEU A 142 -7.42 -2.03 -9.09
N TYR A 143 -7.77 -2.13 -7.84
CA TYR A 143 -6.90 -2.05 -6.67
C TYR A 143 -6.97 -3.37 -5.92
N CYS A 144 -5.92 -3.75 -5.25
CA CYS A 144 -5.88 -4.96 -4.45
C CYS A 144 -5.57 -4.61 -3.01
N PHE A 145 -6.52 -4.86 -2.13
CA PHE A 145 -6.25 -4.89 -0.69
C PHE A 145 -5.47 -6.16 -0.37
N LEU A 146 -4.48 -6.03 0.47
CA LEU A 146 -3.67 -7.15 0.92
C LEU A 146 -3.42 -7.03 2.41
N MET A 147 -3.72 -8.11 3.14
CA MET A 147 -3.38 -8.25 4.54
C MET A 147 -2.60 -9.54 4.78
N ILE A 148 -1.52 -9.45 5.57
CA ILE A 148 -0.70 -10.59 5.97
C ILE A 148 -0.53 -10.59 7.48
N LEU A 149 -0.71 -11.75 8.13
CA LEU A 149 -0.41 -11.93 9.55
C LEU A 149 1.10 -12.09 9.74
N GLY A 150 1.62 -11.44 10.76
CA GLY A 150 3.06 -11.31 10.96
C GLY A 150 3.75 -12.59 11.40
N TYR A 151 3.09 -13.46 12.16
CA TYR A 151 3.61 -14.74 12.65
C TYR A 151 3.31 -15.89 11.69
N SER A 152 2.05 -16.17 11.43
CA SER A 152 1.64 -17.30 10.59
C SER A 152 1.97 -17.13 9.11
N ARG A 153 2.13 -15.90 8.63
CA ARG A 153 2.23 -15.53 7.20
C ARG A 153 0.95 -15.81 6.41
N MET A 154 -0.17 -16.03 7.08
CA MET A 154 -1.47 -16.10 6.43
C MET A 154 -1.72 -14.82 5.64
N ARG A 155 -2.22 -14.98 4.42
CA ARG A 155 -2.45 -13.88 3.46
C ARG A 155 -3.91 -13.86 3.07
N TYR A 156 -4.43 -12.66 2.96
CA TYR A 156 -5.73 -12.37 2.36
C TYR A 156 -5.55 -11.29 1.32
N ILE A 157 -6.17 -11.46 0.16
CA ILE A 157 -6.25 -10.42 -0.88
C ILE A 157 -7.69 -10.27 -1.34
N GLU A 158 -8.05 -9.05 -1.69
CA GLU A 158 -9.35 -8.69 -2.23
C GLU A 158 -9.19 -7.57 -3.26
N PHE A 159 -9.81 -7.72 -4.43
CA PHE A 159 -9.80 -6.71 -5.47
C PHE A 159 -11.01 -5.80 -5.33
N VAL A 160 -10.78 -4.49 -5.51
CA VAL A 160 -11.78 -3.44 -5.38
C VAL A 160 -11.62 -2.41 -6.47
N THR A 161 -12.63 -1.58 -6.69
CA THR A 161 -12.65 -0.53 -7.73
C THR A 161 -12.33 0.87 -7.21
N ASP A 162 -12.18 1.01 -5.89
CA ASP A 162 -11.77 2.26 -5.24
C ASP A 162 -10.94 1.97 -3.98
N MET A 163 -10.35 3.03 -3.42
CA MET A 163 -9.55 2.96 -2.18
C MET A 163 -10.09 3.96 -1.16
N THR A 164 -11.39 4.04 -1.00
CA THR A 164 -12.02 4.89 0.03
C THR A 164 -11.74 4.32 1.43
N THR A 165 -11.95 5.14 2.47
CA THR A 165 -11.85 4.67 3.86
C THR A 165 -12.90 3.58 4.14
N GLU A 166 -14.09 3.72 3.58
CA GLU A 166 -15.15 2.73 3.69
C GLU A 166 -14.76 1.40 3.07
N THR A 167 -14.23 1.42 1.84
CA THR A 167 -13.72 0.22 1.16
C THR A 167 -12.59 -0.43 1.94
N LEU A 168 -11.66 0.37 2.51
CA LEU A 168 -10.60 -0.15 3.36
C LEU A 168 -11.17 -0.89 4.59
N ILE A 169 -12.16 -0.31 5.26
CA ILE A 169 -12.81 -0.93 6.43
C ILE A 169 -13.52 -2.23 6.02
N LYS A 170 -14.27 -2.24 4.90
CA LYS A 170 -14.91 -3.45 4.37
C LYS A 170 -13.89 -4.57 4.12
N CYS A 171 -12.78 -4.26 3.46
CA CYS A 171 -11.72 -5.23 3.22
C CYS A 171 -11.11 -5.77 4.53
N HIS A 172 -10.99 -4.95 5.57
CA HIS A 172 -10.54 -5.43 6.89
C HIS A 172 -11.55 -6.40 7.51
N LEU A 173 -12.82 -6.07 7.47
CA LEU A 173 -13.88 -6.95 8.00
C LEU A 173 -13.86 -8.32 7.30
N ASN A 174 -13.74 -8.34 5.97
CA ASN A 174 -13.63 -9.57 5.18
C ASN A 174 -12.34 -10.34 5.52
N ALA A 175 -11.22 -9.64 5.71
CA ALA A 175 -9.96 -10.26 6.13
C ALA A 175 -10.05 -10.86 7.54
N PHE A 176 -10.70 -10.18 8.49
CA PHE A 176 -10.91 -10.66 9.85
C PHE A 176 -11.79 -11.91 9.87
N ASP A 177 -12.84 -11.94 9.04
CA ASP A 177 -13.68 -13.11 8.85
C ASP A 177 -12.87 -14.29 8.27
N TYR A 178 -12.09 -14.03 7.23
CA TYR A 178 -11.23 -15.03 6.58
C TYR A 178 -10.18 -15.65 7.53
N PHE A 179 -9.58 -14.84 8.40
CA PHE A 179 -8.60 -15.31 9.40
C PHE A 179 -9.26 -15.92 10.65
N GLY A 180 -10.56 -15.72 10.85
CA GLY A 180 -11.28 -16.11 12.06
C GLY A 180 -10.99 -15.21 13.25
N GLY A 181 -10.51 -13.96 12.99
CA GLY A 181 -10.18 -12.95 14.00
C GLY A 181 -9.18 -11.91 13.50
N TYR A 182 -8.72 -11.06 14.40
CA TYR A 182 -7.82 -9.94 14.07
C TYR A 182 -6.65 -9.83 15.07
N PRO A 183 -5.49 -9.29 14.63
CA PRO A 183 -4.30 -9.12 15.48
C PRO A 183 -4.43 -7.89 16.41
N ASN A 184 -3.55 -7.81 17.42
CA ASN A 184 -3.52 -6.69 18.38
C ASN A 184 -3.12 -5.37 17.73
N GLU A 185 -2.27 -5.41 16.71
CA GLU A 185 -1.84 -4.21 15.99
C GLU A 185 -1.77 -4.50 14.48
N ILE A 186 -2.01 -3.46 13.68
CA ILE A 186 -1.94 -3.55 12.23
C ILE A 186 -1.05 -2.44 11.71
N LEU A 187 -0.04 -2.82 10.92
CA LEU A 187 0.94 -1.95 10.32
C LEU A 187 0.45 -1.44 8.97
N TYR A 188 0.43 -0.12 8.82
CA TYR A 188 0.03 0.58 7.59
C TYR A 188 1.17 1.42 7.05
N ASP A 189 1.20 1.58 5.73
CA ASP A 189 1.96 2.66 5.11
C ASP A 189 1.23 4.01 5.30
N ASN A 190 1.83 5.09 4.80
CA ASN A 190 1.22 6.42 4.79
C ASN A 190 0.06 6.51 3.81
N MET A 191 -0.99 5.76 4.04
CA MET A 191 -2.20 5.84 3.21
C MET A 191 -3.18 6.85 3.80
N LYS A 192 -3.73 7.73 2.94
CA LYS A 192 -4.65 8.81 3.34
C LYS A 192 -5.92 8.30 4.02
N GLN A 193 -6.33 7.08 3.74
CA GLN A 193 -7.47 6.42 4.34
C GLN A 193 -7.28 6.17 5.85
N VAL A 194 -6.02 6.06 6.30
CA VAL A 194 -5.67 5.82 7.70
C VAL A 194 -5.18 7.09 8.37
N VAL A 195 -4.38 7.91 7.68
CA VAL A 195 -3.71 9.09 8.23
C VAL A 195 -4.00 10.32 7.41
N ILE A 196 -4.60 11.34 8.02
CA ILE A 196 -4.86 12.64 7.39
C ILE A 196 -3.58 13.48 7.43
N LYS A 197 -2.99 13.62 8.63
CA LYS A 197 -1.78 14.41 8.85
C LYS A 197 -0.77 13.62 9.67
N ARG A 198 0.40 13.44 9.09
CA ARG A 198 1.49 12.78 9.79
C ARG A 198 2.43 13.79 10.43
N LEU A 199 2.74 13.59 11.70
CA LEU A 199 3.74 14.35 12.44
C LEU A 199 4.89 13.42 12.87
N LEU A 200 6.04 14.00 13.20
CA LEU A 200 7.25 13.25 13.58
C LEU A 200 7.02 12.37 14.80
N LYS A 201 6.25 12.86 15.76
CA LYS A 201 5.80 12.07 16.90
C LYS A 201 4.48 11.38 16.55
N ARG A 202 4.42 10.09 16.80
CA ARG A 202 3.25 9.24 16.52
C ARG A 202 1.99 9.71 17.25
N SER A 203 2.13 10.19 18.48
CA SER A 203 1.03 10.71 19.32
C SER A 203 0.38 11.98 18.76
N GLU A 204 1.02 12.63 17.80
CA GLU A 204 0.57 13.89 17.21
C GLU A 204 0.01 13.69 15.79
N SER A 205 0.12 12.46 15.22
CA SER A 205 -0.42 12.16 13.90
C SER A 205 -1.93 12.05 13.95
N GLU A 206 -2.60 12.76 13.05
CA GLU A 206 -4.06 12.77 12.95
C GLU A 206 -4.54 11.61 12.07
N LEU A 207 -5.27 10.67 12.66
CA LEU A 207 -5.90 9.57 11.94
C LEU A 207 -7.20 10.04 11.25
N ASN A 208 -7.60 9.32 10.24
CA ASN A 208 -8.94 9.48 9.67
C ASN A 208 -9.97 9.06 10.73
N LYS A 209 -10.93 9.94 11.04
CA LYS A 209 -11.90 9.74 12.14
C LYS A 209 -12.69 8.44 12.00
N ALA A 210 -13.15 8.11 10.79
CA ALA A 210 -13.88 6.87 10.54
C ALA A 210 -13.01 5.63 10.76
N PHE A 211 -11.74 5.73 10.37
CA PHE A 211 -10.79 4.65 10.59
C PHE A 211 -10.38 4.53 12.07
N GLU A 212 -10.28 5.65 12.77
CA GLU A 212 -10.01 5.69 14.21
C GLU A 212 -11.14 5.05 15.01
N ASP A 213 -12.39 5.36 14.67
CA ASP A 213 -13.58 4.72 15.25
C ASP A 213 -13.57 3.21 15.02
N PHE A 214 -13.31 2.78 13.78
CA PHE A 214 -13.17 1.35 13.44
C PHE A 214 -12.09 0.66 14.28
N ALA A 215 -10.90 1.27 14.37
CA ALA A 215 -9.82 0.72 15.17
C ALA A 215 -10.16 0.69 16.67
N GLY A 216 -10.85 1.72 17.15
CA GLY A 216 -11.35 1.81 18.54
C GLY A 216 -12.38 0.75 18.87
N PHE A 217 -13.32 0.48 17.95
CA PHE A 217 -14.34 -0.55 18.10
C PHE A 217 -13.72 -1.95 18.31
N PHE A 218 -12.76 -2.31 17.47
CA PHE A 218 -12.03 -3.59 17.58
C PHE A 218 -10.89 -3.54 18.57
N LYS A 219 -10.51 -2.37 19.09
CA LYS A 219 -9.39 -2.17 20.03
C LYS A 219 -8.04 -2.65 19.49
N PHE A 220 -7.85 -2.73 18.18
CA PHE A 220 -6.52 -2.93 17.63
C PHE A 220 -5.78 -1.60 17.49
N LYS A 221 -4.45 -1.65 17.51
CA LYS A 221 -3.61 -0.48 17.42
C LYS A 221 -3.12 -0.26 15.99
N PRO A 222 -3.53 0.81 15.30
CA PRO A 222 -2.93 1.18 14.03
C PRO A 222 -1.47 1.59 14.21
N ILE A 223 -0.55 0.96 13.48
CA ILE A 223 0.87 1.27 13.48
C ILE A 223 1.24 1.86 12.13
N LEU A 224 1.84 3.05 12.12
CA LEU A 224 2.33 3.68 10.90
C LEU A 224 3.79 3.32 10.66
N CYS A 225 4.13 2.91 9.43
CA CYS A 225 5.52 2.71 9.05
C CYS A 225 6.32 3.98 9.25
N ARG A 226 7.53 3.87 9.81
CA ARG A 226 8.44 5.02 9.88
C ARG A 226 8.89 5.40 8.46
N PRO A 227 8.99 6.71 8.12
CA PRO A 227 9.56 7.15 6.87
C PRO A 227 10.93 6.50 6.68
N TYR A 228 11.25 6.15 5.43
CA TYR A 228 12.58 5.67 5.02
C TYR A 228 13.10 4.37 5.67
N ARG A 229 12.28 3.62 6.40
CA ARG A 229 12.58 2.28 6.89
C ARG A 229 11.77 1.23 6.14
N GLY A 230 12.07 0.99 4.86
CA GLY A 230 11.44 -0.04 4.03
C GLY A 230 11.55 -1.47 4.58
N GLN A 231 12.47 -1.71 5.51
CA GLN A 231 12.66 -3.01 6.14
C GLN A 231 11.47 -3.47 7.00
N THR A 232 10.68 -2.54 7.54
CA THR A 232 9.53 -2.83 8.41
C THR A 232 8.37 -3.43 7.61
N LYS A 233 8.26 -3.12 6.32
CA LYS A 233 7.16 -3.50 5.42
C LYS A 233 7.51 -4.63 4.43
N GLY A 234 8.74 -5.15 4.47
CA GLY A 234 9.24 -6.08 3.47
C GLY A 234 8.44 -7.39 3.30
N LYS A 235 7.53 -7.72 4.23
CA LYS A 235 6.65 -8.90 4.13
C LYS A 235 5.53 -8.63 3.12
N VAL A 236 4.88 -7.48 3.20
CA VAL A 236 3.73 -7.08 2.37
C VAL A 236 4.14 -6.66 0.96
N GLU A 237 5.19 -5.86 0.79
CA GLU A 237 5.68 -5.42 -0.52
C GLU A 237 6.03 -6.59 -1.44
N ARG A 238 6.70 -7.62 -0.90
CA ARG A 238 6.97 -8.86 -1.64
C ARG A 238 5.69 -9.57 -2.04
N THR A 239 4.65 -9.48 -1.24
CA THR A 239 3.38 -10.15 -1.53
C THR A 239 2.60 -9.44 -2.62
N VAL A 240 2.58 -8.10 -2.67
CA VAL A 240 1.98 -7.34 -3.79
C VAL A 240 2.64 -7.73 -5.12
N ARG A 241 3.98 -7.78 -5.12
CA ARG A 241 4.73 -8.24 -6.29
C ARG A 241 4.37 -9.69 -6.66
N TYR A 242 4.28 -10.57 -5.67
CA TYR A 242 3.93 -11.98 -5.88
C TYR A 242 2.51 -12.15 -6.43
N VAL A 243 1.54 -11.37 -5.95
CA VAL A 243 0.18 -11.33 -6.51
C VAL A 243 0.21 -10.92 -7.98
N ARG A 244 0.98 -9.88 -8.31
CA ARG A 244 1.10 -9.39 -9.69
C ARG A 244 1.69 -10.45 -10.61
N GLU A 245 2.78 -11.10 -10.21
CA GLU A 245 3.52 -12.04 -11.04
C GLU A 245 2.89 -13.45 -11.09
N ASN A 246 2.20 -13.89 -10.03
CA ASN A 246 1.74 -15.28 -9.89
C ASN A 246 0.23 -15.46 -9.87
N PHE A 247 -0.56 -14.41 -9.66
CA PHE A 247 -2.01 -14.48 -9.70
C PHE A 247 -2.58 -13.75 -10.90
N MET A 248 -2.15 -12.51 -11.15
CA MET A 248 -2.76 -11.67 -12.18
C MET A 248 -2.27 -11.98 -13.60
N VAL A 249 -1.04 -12.47 -13.76
CA VAL A 249 -0.53 -12.81 -15.10
C VAL A 249 -1.37 -13.93 -15.73
N GLY A 250 -1.98 -13.60 -16.88
CA GLY A 250 -2.80 -14.56 -17.64
C GLY A 250 -4.16 -14.87 -17.04
N ILE A 251 -4.57 -14.20 -15.94
CA ILE A 251 -5.89 -14.44 -15.35
C ILE A 251 -6.99 -13.94 -16.28
N LYS A 252 -8.05 -14.74 -16.40
CA LYS A 252 -9.30 -14.39 -17.09
C LYS A 252 -10.39 -14.30 -16.04
N TYR A 253 -11.17 -13.21 -16.04
CA TYR A 253 -12.30 -13.00 -15.14
C TYR A 253 -13.43 -12.28 -15.89
N LYS A 254 -14.66 -12.50 -15.45
CA LYS A 254 -15.87 -11.92 -16.05
C LYS A 254 -16.20 -10.56 -15.41
N ASP A 255 -16.15 -10.52 -14.10
CA ASP A 255 -16.50 -9.36 -13.27
C ASP A 255 -15.66 -9.37 -11.99
N LEU A 256 -15.88 -8.37 -11.13
CA LEU A 256 -15.16 -8.21 -9.87
C LEU A 256 -15.40 -9.39 -8.92
N LYS A 257 -16.62 -9.93 -8.91
CA LYS A 257 -16.97 -11.07 -8.06
C LYS A 257 -16.21 -12.33 -8.48
N ASP A 258 -16.21 -12.66 -9.77
CA ASP A 258 -15.46 -13.82 -10.29
C ASP A 258 -13.95 -13.67 -10.02
N LEU A 259 -13.41 -12.44 -10.13
CA LEU A 259 -12.02 -12.17 -9.77
C LEU A 259 -11.74 -12.43 -8.29
N ASN A 260 -12.62 -11.95 -7.39
CA ASN A 260 -12.46 -12.16 -5.95
C ASN A 260 -12.66 -13.63 -5.53
N ASP A 261 -13.58 -14.34 -6.15
CA ASP A 261 -13.74 -15.80 -5.94
C ASP A 261 -12.47 -16.57 -6.33
N LYS A 262 -11.80 -16.15 -7.42
CA LYS A 262 -10.50 -16.71 -7.83
C LYS A 262 -9.38 -16.31 -6.88
N ALA A 263 -9.38 -15.07 -6.40
CA ALA A 263 -8.42 -14.57 -5.42
C ALA A 263 -8.52 -15.36 -4.10
N LEU A 264 -9.73 -15.62 -3.62
CA LEU A 264 -9.96 -16.40 -2.41
C LEU A 264 -9.42 -17.82 -2.56
N ARG A 265 -9.75 -18.51 -3.67
CA ARG A 265 -9.20 -19.84 -3.97
C ARG A 265 -7.68 -19.85 -4.08
N TRP A 266 -7.11 -18.79 -4.64
CA TRP A 266 -5.66 -18.64 -4.69
C TRP A 266 -5.06 -18.43 -3.30
N CYS A 267 -5.68 -17.63 -2.43
CA CYS A 267 -5.28 -17.48 -1.03
C CYS A 267 -5.26 -18.82 -0.31
N GLU A 268 -6.32 -19.61 -0.44
CA GLU A 268 -6.40 -20.96 0.13
C GLU A 268 -5.23 -21.86 -0.33
N LYS A 269 -4.98 -21.87 -1.65
CA LYS A 269 -3.88 -22.62 -2.24
C LYS A 269 -2.51 -22.22 -1.71
N ILE A 270 -2.25 -20.89 -1.57
CA ILE A 270 -0.96 -20.40 -1.11
C ILE A 270 -0.77 -20.58 0.39
N ASN A 271 -1.83 -20.36 1.16
CA ASN A 271 -1.81 -20.53 2.61
C ASN A 271 -1.72 -22.00 3.06
N SER A 272 -1.99 -22.94 2.15
CA SER A 272 -1.84 -24.39 2.38
C SER A 272 -0.48 -24.94 1.92
N LYS A 273 0.40 -24.11 1.35
CA LYS A 273 1.75 -24.50 0.94
C LYS A 273 2.78 -24.10 1.98
N ASN A 274 3.89 -24.85 2.01
CA ASN A 274 5.02 -24.54 2.86
C ASN A 274 5.59 -23.16 2.52
N HIS A 275 5.72 -22.30 3.53
CA HIS A 275 6.23 -20.95 3.36
C HIS A 275 7.76 -20.95 3.47
N SER A 276 8.46 -20.48 2.42
CA SER A 276 9.91 -20.58 2.28
C SER A 276 10.74 -19.96 3.42
N THR A 277 10.19 -18.99 4.17
CA THR A 277 10.92 -18.32 5.25
C THR A 277 10.70 -19.02 6.60
N THR A 278 9.49 -19.50 6.88
CA THR A 278 9.15 -20.16 8.14
C THR A 278 9.33 -21.67 8.07
N ASN A 279 9.41 -22.21 6.85
CA ASN A 279 9.41 -23.64 6.56
C ASN A 279 8.20 -24.40 7.12
N GLU A 280 7.08 -23.69 7.31
CA GLU A 280 5.84 -24.21 7.84
C GLU A 280 4.65 -23.74 6.99
N ILE A 281 3.53 -24.41 7.10
CA ILE A 281 2.30 -24.09 6.38
C ILE A 281 1.57 -22.97 7.12
N PRO A 282 1.30 -21.80 6.47
CA PRO A 282 0.63 -20.66 7.11
C PRO A 282 -0.69 -21.01 7.79
N ARG A 283 -1.52 -21.86 7.18
CA ARG A 283 -2.81 -22.28 7.73
C ARG A 283 -2.64 -23.10 9.02
N VAL A 284 -1.59 -23.91 9.14
CA VAL A 284 -1.28 -24.65 10.36
C VAL A 284 -0.83 -23.70 11.45
N ARG A 285 0.07 -22.76 11.13
CA ARG A 285 0.54 -21.74 12.07
C ARG A 285 -0.57 -20.78 12.52
N LEU A 286 -1.62 -20.60 11.73
CA LEU A 286 -2.77 -19.77 12.12
C LEU A 286 -3.40 -20.24 13.43
N ILE A 287 -3.37 -21.53 13.73
CA ILE A 287 -3.92 -22.09 14.98
C ILE A 287 -3.22 -21.50 16.21
N GLU A 288 -1.94 -21.18 16.09
CA GLU A 288 -1.13 -20.59 17.16
C GLU A 288 -1.28 -19.07 17.26
N GLU A 289 -1.88 -18.39 16.27
CA GLU A 289 -1.96 -16.91 16.20
C GLU A 289 -2.73 -16.29 17.37
N LYS A 290 -3.63 -17.01 18.02
CA LYS A 290 -4.44 -16.49 19.16
C LYS A 290 -5.07 -15.13 18.84
N LEU A 291 -5.67 -15.01 17.67
CA LEU A 291 -6.34 -13.79 17.20
C LEU A 291 -7.50 -13.39 18.12
N ASN A 292 -7.75 -12.10 18.22
CA ASN A 292 -8.94 -11.58 18.87
C ASN A 292 -10.18 -11.99 18.06
N LYS A 293 -11.18 -12.55 18.71
CA LYS A 293 -12.42 -12.98 18.03
C LYS A 293 -13.30 -11.77 17.67
N VAL A 294 -13.90 -11.81 16.48
CA VAL A 294 -14.93 -10.85 16.11
C VAL A 294 -16.22 -11.23 16.85
N THR A 295 -16.52 -10.53 17.92
CA THR A 295 -17.72 -10.78 18.76
C THR A 295 -18.89 -9.85 18.47
N ARG A 296 -18.65 -8.76 17.73
CA ARG A 296 -19.63 -7.74 17.40
C ARG A 296 -19.53 -7.36 15.92
N LYS A 297 -20.66 -7.10 15.30
CA LYS A 297 -20.71 -6.59 13.93
C LYS A 297 -20.42 -5.08 13.94
N TYR A 298 -19.40 -4.65 13.22
CA TYR A 298 -19.13 -3.23 12.99
C TYR A 298 -20.02 -2.73 11.84
N VAL A 299 -20.73 -1.65 12.10
CA VAL A 299 -21.52 -0.94 11.07
C VAL A 299 -20.72 0.28 10.65
N ILE A 300 -20.43 0.41 9.36
CA ILE A 300 -19.67 1.54 8.83
C ILE A 300 -20.59 2.77 8.88
N ASP A 301 -20.30 3.67 9.81
CA ASP A 301 -21.17 4.82 10.14
C ASP A 301 -20.62 6.17 9.64
N SER A 302 -19.48 6.18 8.93
CA SER A 302 -18.66 7.36 8.79
C SER A 302 -19.12 8.42 7.79
N ASP A 303 -20.02 8.10 6.84
CA ASP A 303 -20.52 9.08 5.88
C ASP A 303 -22.06 9.03 5.71
N ASN A 304 -22.74 8.37 6.62
CA ASN A 304 -24.14 8.02 6.48
C ASN A 304 -25.08 8.95 7.25
N VAL A 305 -24.55 9.86 8.06
CA VAL A 305 -25.37 10.88 8.71
C VAL A 305 -25.80 11.91 7.67
N ARG A 306 -27.09 12.05 7.49
CA ARG A 306 -27.73 13.01 6.60
C ARG A 306 -28.77 13.81 7.35
N THR A 307 -28.83 15.10 7.07
CA THR A 307 -29.92 15.93 7.56
C THR A 307 -31.09 15.80 6.59
N VAL A 308 -32.27 15.44 7.09
CA VAL A 308 -33.48 15.39 6.27
C VAL A 308 -33.86 16.80 5.86
N GLN A 309 -33.90 17.04 4.55
CA GLN A 309 -34.22 18.32 3.97
C GLN A 309 -35.71 18.65 4.10
N LYS A 310 -36.10 19.89 3.79
CA LYS A 310 -37.52 20.34 3.84
C LYS A 310 -38.44 19.58 2.88
N ASP A 311 -37.87 19.01 1.81
CA ASP A 311 -38.53 18.17 0.81
C ASP A 311 -38.69 16.70 1.25
N CYS A 312 -38.43 16.38 2.51
CA CYS A 312 -38.43 15.03 3.07
C CYS A 312 -37.40 14.10 2.40
N LEU A 313 -36.34 14.62 1.78
CA LEU A 313 -35.33 13.84 1.11
C LEU A 313 -33.99 13.89 1.84
N ILE A 314 -33.22 12.81 1.69
CA ILE A 314 -31.79 12.75 2.02
C ILE A 314 -30.99 12.38 0.76
N SER A 315 -29.79 12.93 0.63
CA SER A 315 -28.86 12.54 -0.43
C SER A 315 -27.99 11.38 0.06
N PHE A 316 -27.97 10.25 -0.67
CA PHE A 316 -27.17 9.09 -0.35
C PHE A 316 -26.70 8.37 -1.63
N LEU A 317 -25.41 8.06 -1.73
CA LEU A 317 -24.79 7.40 -2.90
C LEU A 317 -25.15 8.05 -4.25
N GLY A 318 -25.21 9.40 -4.28
CA GLY A 318 -25.48 10.15 -5.51
C GLY A 318 -26.97 10.19 -5.93
N ASN A 319 -27.87 9.68 -5.09
CA ASN A 319 -29.32 9.66 -5.29
C ASN A 319 -30.05 10.30 -4.10
N LYS A 320 -31.36 10.59 -4.24
CA LYS A 320 -32.20 11.12 -3.16
C LYS A 320 -33.23 10.07 -2.73
N TYR A 321 -33.38 9.89 -1.43
CA TYR A 321 -34.32 8.92 -0.82
C TYR A 321 -35.26 9.63 0.12
N SER A 322 -36.55 9.33 0.04
CA SER A 322 -37.53 9.96 0.91
C SER A 322 -37.52 9.39 2.33
N VAL A 323 -37.85 10.24 3.27
CA VAL A 323 -37.96 9.93 4.70
C VAL A 323 -39.30 10.48 5.20
N PRO A 324 -39.97 9.84 6.18
CA PRO A 324 -41.24 10.38 6.70
C PRO A 324 -41.09 11.83 7.14
N SER A 325 -42.07 12.66 6.80
CA SER A 325 -42.08 14.12 7.04
C SER A 325 -41.87 14.52 8.50
N THR A 326 -42.19 13.65 9.44
CA THR A 326 -41.97 13.86 10.88
C THR A 326 -40.48 13.97 11.26
N TYR A 327 -39.57 13.60 10.36
CA TYR A 327 -38.12 13.65 10.59
C TYR A 327 -37.40 14.81 9.88
N ILE A 328 -38.16 15.77 9.29
CA ILE A 328 -37.58 16.97 8.68
C ILE A 328 -36.63 17.67 9.67
N LYS A 329 -35.46 18.12 9.19
CA LYS A 329 -34.38 18.75 9.95
C LYS A 329 -33.69 17.85 11.00
N ARG A 330 -34.09 16.58 11.12
CA ARG A 330 -33.35 15.63 11.97
C ARG A 330 -32.18 15.03 11.22
N ASN A 331 -31.17 14.63 11.97
CA ASN A 331 -30.08 13.82 11.46
C ASN A 331 -30.47 12.35 11.46
N VAL A 332 -30.28 11.68 10.34
CA VAL A 332 -30.57 10.27 10.14
C VAL A 332 -29.36 9.56 9.58
N ILE A 333 -29.24 8.26 9.80
CA ILE A 333 -28.17 7.42 9.30
C ILE A 333 -28.72 6.59 8.15
N ALA A 334 -28.14 6.71 6.95
CA ALA A 334 -28.51 5.89 5.79
C ALA A 334 -27.46 4.80 5.58
N VAL A 335 -27.88 3.53 5.49
CA VAL A 335 -27.01 2.37 5.32
C VAL A 335 -27.47 1.57 4.11
N SER A 336 -26.56 1.19 3.23
CA SER A 336 -26.85 0.28 2.12
C SER A 336 -26.39 -1.15 2.46
N MET A 337 -27.31 -2.12 2.37
CA MET A 337 -27.02 -3.54 2.57
C MET A 337 -28.01 -4.37 1.73
N ASP A 338 -27.53 -5.43 1.09
CA ASP A 338 -28.37 -6.39 0.34
C ASP A 338 -29.30 -5.72 -0.70
N ASN A 339 -28.77 -4.76 -1.46
CA ASN A 339 -29.51 -3.95 -2.45
C ASN A 339 -30.66 -3.10 -1.86
N LEU A 340 -30.61 -2.83 -0.55
CA LEU A 340 -31.55 -1.94 0.13
C LEU A 340 -30.79 -0.78 0.76
N VAL A 341 -31.45 0.39 0.83
CA VAL A 341 -31.06 1.55 1.62
C VAL A 341 -31.98 1.63 2.82
N SER A 342 -31.45 1.37 4.00
CA SER A 342 -32.18 1.50 5.27
C SER A 342 -31.77 2.78 5.98
N ILE A 343 -32.75 3.58 6.41
CA ILE A 343 -32.55 4.88 7.05
C ILE A 343 -32.98 4.77 8.51
N TYR A 344 -32.07 5.18 9.40
CA TYR A 344 -32.28 5.07 10.85
C TYR A 344 -32.28 6.44 11.50
N CYS A 345 -33.14 6.63 12.50
CA CYS A 345 -33.11 7.77 13.41
C CYS A 345 -33.16 7.25 14.85
N ASP A 346 -32.25 7.71 15.71
CA ASP A 346 -32.15 7.30 17.11
C ASP A 346 -32.17 5.77 17.31
N GLY A 347 -31.49 5.06 16.42
CA GLY A 347 -31.39 3.58 16.45
C GLY A 347 -32.60 2.83 15.88
N LYS A 348 -33.65 3.52 15.48
CA LYS A 348 -34.86 2.93 14.88
C LYS A 348 -34.83 3.07 13.36
N CYS A 349 -35.06 1.96 12.62
CA CYS A 349 -35.27 2.02 11.18
C CYS A 349 -36.58 2.76 10.89
N ILE A 350 -36.49 3.87 10.16
CA ILE A 350 -37.64 4.76 9.84
C ILE A 350 -38.05 4.67 8.37
N SER A 351 -37.18 4.15 7.51
CA SER A 351 -37.46 3.95 6.09
C SER A 351 -36.52 2.92 5.48
N THR A 352 -37.01 2.18 4.47
CA THR A 352 -36.24 1.28 3.66
C THR A 352 -36.61 1.45 2.19
N HIS A 353 -35.61 1.57 1.30
CA HIS A 353 -35.79 1.74 -0.13
C HIS A 353 -34.92 0.76 -0.90
N PRO A 354 -35.28 0.40 -2.13
CA PRO A 354 -34.35 -0.30 -3.02
C PRO A 354 -33.14 0.59 -3.31
N LEU A 355 -31.94 0.00 -3.32
CA LEU A 355 -30.71 0.70 -3.69
C LEU A 355 -30.77 1.07 -5.17
N CYS A 356 -30.73 2.37 -5.44
CA CYS A 356 -30.65 2.86 -6.81
C CYS A 356 -29.18 2.97 -7.24
N PHE A 357 -28.86 2.29 -8.31
CA PHE A 357 -27.49 2.25 -8.85
C PHE A 357 -27.20 3.35 -9.87
N GLY A 358 -28.23 4.12 -10.31
CA GLY A 358 -28.06 5.32 -11.12
C GLY A 358 -27.51 6.49 -10.31
N ARG A 359 -27.44 7.67 -10.94
CA ARG A 359 -27.11 8.93 -10.27
C ARG A 359 -28.22 9.97 -10.50
N ASN A 360 -28.37 10.87 -9.53
CA ASN A 360 -29.36 11.97 -9.56
C ASN A 360 -30.81 11.49 -9.70
N GLN A 361 -31.12 10.30 -9.18
CA GLN A 361 -32.48 9.77 -9.16
C GLN A 361 -33.12 10.01 -7.78
N MET A 362 -34.48 10.12 -7.77
CA MET A 362 -35.28 10.26 -6.56
C MET A 362 -36.08 8.98 -6.34
N ILE A 363 -35.88 8.36 -5.18
CA ILE A 363 -36.62 7.18 -4.73
C ILE A 363 -37.56 7.59 -3.62
N ILE A 364 -38.85 7.67 -3.96
CA ILE A 364 -39.88 8.27 -3.12
C ILE A 364 -40.91 7.23 -2.69
N SER A 365 -41.27 7.23 -1.39
CA SER A 365 -42.40 6.51 -0.84
C SER A 365 -43.54 7.51 -0.57
N LYS A 366 -44.71 7.26 -1.14
CA LYS A 366 -45.92 8.10 -0.95
C LYS A 366 -46.26 8.29 0.53
N ALA A 367 -46.21 7.20 1.32
CA ALA A 367 -46.52 7.21 2.74
C ALA A 367 -45.70 8.21 3.57
N HIS A 368 -44.54 8.66 3.06
CA HIS A 368 -43.73 9.64 3.75
C HIS A 368 -44.28 11.07 3.71
N TYR A 369 -45.16 11.34 2.76
CA TYR A 369 -45.78 12.67 2.50
C TYR A 369 -47.26 12.76 2.93
N ASP A 370 -47.90 11.63 3.20
CA ASP A 370 -49.33 11.61 3.57
C ASP A 370 -49.70 12.60 4.68
N PRO A 371 -48.89 12.82 5.73
CA PRO A 371 -49.18 13.78 6.77
C PRO A 371 -49.12 15.25 6.32
N LEU A 372 -48.51 15.55 5.17
CA LEU A 372 -48.29 16.91 4.66
C LEU A 372 -49.32 17.32 3.62
N LEU A 373 -49.98 16.37 2.98
CA LEU A 373 -50.87 16.63 1.86
C LEU A 373 -52.34 16.65 2.31
N SER A 374 -53.04 17.70 1.97
CA SER A 374 -54.51 17.72 2.05
C SER A 374 -55.12 16.73 1.06
N HIS A 375 -56.34 16.22 1.31
CA HIS A 375 -56.98 15.26 0.41
C HIS A 375 -57.05 15.70 -1.07
N ALA A 376 -57.12 16.99 -1.35
CA ALA A 376 -57.14 17.54 -2.72
C ALA A 376 -55.73 17.55 -3.37
N GLU A 377 -54.68 17.72 -2.60
CA GLU A 377 -53.29 17.68 -3.07
C GLU A 377 -52.79 16.24 -3.31
N LEU A 378 -53.30 15.29 -2.50
CA LEU A 378 -53.06 13.85 -2.69
C LEU A 378 -53.62 13.34 -4.02
N SER A 379 -54.77 13.85 -4.50
CA SER A 379 -55.35 13.45 -5.79
C SER A 379 -54.50 13.93 -6.98
N ASN A 380 -53.93 15.13 -6.91
CA ASN A 380 -53.02 15.68 -7.92
C ASN A 380 -51.67 14.98 -7.90
N TYR A 381 -51.19 14.58 -6.72
CA TYR A 381 -49.96 13.85 -6.56
C TYR A 381 -50.07 12.39 -7.05
N ASN A 382 -51.22 11.76 -6.84
CA ASN A 382 -51.53 10.41 -7.30
C ASN A 382 -51.54 10.29 -8.84
N SER A 383 -52.03 11.34 -9.55
CA SER A 383 -52.02 11.36 -11.01
C SER A 383 -50.58 11.45 -11.63
N LEU A 384 -49.59 11.84 -10.81
CA LEU A 384 -48.19 11.92 -11.22
C LEU A 384 -47.39 10.61 -10.94
N ILE A 385 -47.96 9.68 -10.16
CA ILE A 385 -47.25 8.50 -9.63
C ILE A 385 -47.95 7.17 -10.01
N ASP A 386 -48.93 7.19 -10.93
CA ASP A 386 -49.69 5.99 -11.32
C ASP A 386 -48.91 5.00 -12.19
N ASN A 387 -47.72 4.58 -11.72
CA ASN A 387 -47.05 3.37 -12.24
C ASN A 387 -46.22 2.74 -11.13
N ASP A 388 -46.54 1.53 -10.74
CA ASP A 388 -45.77 0.67 -9.84
C ASP A 388 -44.42 0.21 -10.41
N ASP A 389 -43.95 0.79 -11.50
CA ASP A 389 -42.71 0.47 -12.16
C ASP A 389 -41.62 1.45 -11.74
N TYR A 390 -40.84 1.09 -10.69
CA TYR A 390 -39.72 1.85 -10.16
C TYR A 390 -38.60 2.12 -11.17
N SER A 391 -38.66 1.53 -12.36
CA SER A 391 -37.62 1.66 -13.39
C SER A 391 -37.72 2.93 -14.23
N ASN A 392 -38.85 3.66 -14.20
CA ASN A 392 -39.15 4.77 -15.09
C ASN A 392 -39.39 6.14 -14.42
N PHE A 393 -38.97 6.32 -13.14
CA PHE A 393 -39.10 7.63 -12.48
C PHE A 393 -38.06 8.64 -13.01
N ARG A 394 -38.17 9.03 -14.27
CA ARG A 394 -37.68 10.33 -14.75
C ARG A 394 -38.76 11.37 -14.40
N THR A 395 -38.68 11.92 -13.20
CA THR A 395 -39.54 13.06 -12.84
C THR A 395 -39.27 14.22 -13.78
N LYS A 396 -40.23 14.57 -14.59
CA LYS A 396 -40.33 15.88 -15.27
C LYS A 396 -40.65 17.00 -14.24
N ILE A 397 -40.08 16.96 -13.06
CA ILE A 397 -40.08 18.08 -12.13
C ILE A 397 -39.00 19.04 -12.65
N ASN A 398 -39.47 20.20 -13.10
CA ASN A 398 -38.64 21.26 -13.61
C ASN A 398 -37.73 21.77 -12.47
N MET A 399 -36.50 21.27 -12.36
CA MET A 399 -35.52 21.60 -11.32
C MET A 399 -35.11 23.09 -11.29
N LYS A 400 -35.52 23.87 -12.32
CA LYS A 400 -35.27 25.33 -12.38
C LYS A 400 -35.92 26.17 -11.29
N ARG A 401 -36.77 25.57 -10.42
CA ARG A 401 -37.41 26.30 -9.32
C ARG A 401 -36.65 26.27 -8.00
N TYR A 402 -35.56 25.54 -7.90
CA TYR A 402 -34.80 25.36 -6.66
C TYR A 402 -33.38 25.92 -6.68
N ASP A 403 -32.96 26.49 -7.83
CA ASP A 403 -31.61 27.10 -7.95
C ASP A 403 -31.61 28.60 -7.64
N ASP A 404 -32.75 29.20 -7.29
CA ASP A 404 -32.92 30.66 -7.07
C ASP A 404 -33.33 31.05 -5.61
N GLU A 405 -32.92 30.27 -4.59
CA GLU A 405 -33.00 30.71 -3.17
C GLU A 405 -31.72 30.32 -2.39
#